data_d4694a77fc68f4c48b3f6054540e14e6
#
_entry.id   d4694a77fc68f4c48b3f6054540e14e6
#
_cell.length_a   1.000
_cell.length_b   1.000
_cell.length_c   1.000
_cell.angle_alpha   90.00
_cell.angle_beta   90.00
_cell.angle_gamma   90.00
#
_symmetry.space_group_name_H-M   'P 1'
#
loop_
_entity.id
_entity.type
_entity.pdbx_description
1 polymer ?
#
loop_
_entity_poly.entity_id
_entity_poly.type
_entity_poly.pdbx_seq_one_letter_code
_entity_poly.pdbx_strand_id
1 'polypeptide(L)'
;IDSLSGGNIQKVVLARELSGDPQVIIADQPTRGVDVGATEFIRKRLVEARDAGNGVILVTSDLNEVLGLSDSLLVFYEGRIAAYIKDTTSMTEEELGTYMLGIQKQTEEEIREARHEQ
;
A
#
# COMPACT_ATOMS: atom_id res chain seq x y z
N ILE A 1 21.83 4.20 -18.02
CA ILE A 1 20.55 4.42 -17.34
C ILE A 1 19.54 5.11 -18.26
N ASP A 2 20.00 5.99 -19.13
CA ASP A 2 19.11 6.69 -20.06
C ASP A 2 18.31 5.75 -20.97
N SER A 3 18.77 4.51 -21.15
CA SER A 3 18.08 3.51 -21.95
C SER A 3 17.06 2.69 -21.17
N LEU A 4 16.97 2.87 -19.84
CA LEU A 4 16.05 2.11 -19.00
C LEU A 4 14.67 2.78 -18.99
N SER A 5 13.62 1.95 -19.05
CA SER A 5 12.25 2.43 -18.83
C SER A 5 12.06 2.82 -17.36
N GLY A 6 11.02 3.60 -17.06
CA GLY A 6 10.68 3.96 -15.68
C GLY A 6 10.50 2.74 -14.80
N GLY A 7 9.88 1.68 -15.33
CA GLY A 7 9.69 0.43 -14.60
C GLY A 7 11.00 -0.27 -14.26
N ASN A 8 11.95 -0.27 -15.18
CA ASN A 8 13.26 -0.87 -14.91
C ASN A 8 14.05 -0.08 -13.86
N ILE A 9 13.93 1.24 -13.87
CA ILE A 9 14.54 2.09 -12.85
C ILE A 9 13.95 1.76 -11.47
N GLN A 10 12.62 1.60 -11.37
CA GLN A 10 11.96 1.22 -10.14
C GLN A 10 12.40 -0.15 -9.63
N LYS A 11 12.59 -1.12 -10.52
CA LYS A 11 13.12 -2.44 -10.15
C LYS A 11 14.51 -2.34 -9.55
N VAL A 12 15.37 -1.52 -10.12
CA VAL A 12 16.74 -1.32 -9.62
C VAL A 12 16.71 -0.68 -8.24
N VAL A 13 15.89 0.36 -8.05
CA VAL A 13 15.74 1.04 -6.76
C VAL A 13 15.23 0.06 -5.70
N LEU A 14 14.21 -0.72 -6.02
CA LEU A 14 13.64 -1.70 -5.09
C LEU A 14 14.66 -2.76 -4.70
N ALA A 15 15.39 -3.33 -5.68
CA ALA A 15 16.42 -4.33 -5.41
C ALA A 15 17.50 -3.76 -4.50
N ARG A 16 17.91 -2.53 -4.72
CA ARG A 16 18.92 -1.85 -3.93
C ARG A 16 18.47 -1.67 -2.48
N GLU A 17 17.24 -1.20 -2.27
CA GLU A 17 16.69 -0.99 -0.93
C GLU A 17 16.53 -2.30 -0.17
N LEU A 18 16.10 -3.36 -0.85
CA LEU A 18 15.88 -4.66 -0.23
C LEU A 18 17.19 -5.41 0.06
N SER A 19 18.25 -5.13 -0.68
CA SER A 19 19.54 -5.82 -0.48
C SER A 19 20.18 -5.49 0.87
N GLY A 20 19.81 -4.39 1.50
CA GLY A 20 20.29 -4.00 2.83
C GLY A 20 19.57 -4.70 3.98
N ASP A 21 18.68 -5.63 3.69
CA ASP A 21 17.87 -6.36 4.68
C ASP A 21 17.17 -5.43 5.68
N PRO A 22 16.36 -4.47 5.19
CA PRO A 22 15.68 -3.52 6.07
C PRO A 22 14.59 -4.20 6.90
N GLN A 23 14.38 -3.72 8.12
CA GLN A 23 13.30 -4.21 8.98
C GLN A 23 11.95 -3.59 8.60
N VAL A 24 11.97 -2.35 8.10
CA VAL A 24 10.77 -1.63 7.65
C VAL A 24 11.03 -1.04 6.28
N ILE A 25 10.10 -1.24 5.39
CA ILE A 25 10.15 -0.72 4.03
C ILE A 25 8.99 0.25 3.85
N ILE A 26 9.28 1.46 3.36
CA ILE A 26 8.25 2.44 3.01
C ILE A 26 8.26 2.58 1.49
N ALA A 27 7.17 2.18 0.86
CA ALA A 27 7.01 2.25 -0.59
C ALA A 27 5.94 3.30 -0.92
N ASP A 28 6.38 4.45 -1.44
CA ASP A 28 5.50 5.56 -1.79
C ASP A 28 5.23 5.54 -3.29
N GLN A 29 4.00 5.23 -3.68
CA GLN A 29 3.54 5.16 -5.06
C GLN A 29 4.50 4.31 -5.94
N PRO A 30 4.84 3.09 -5.51
CA PRO A 30 5.94 2.34 -6.14
C PRO A 30 5.66 1.90 -7.58
N THR A 31 4.39 1.82 -7.96
CA THR A 31 3.99 1.37 -9.30
C THR A 31 3.49 2.50 -10.18
N ARG A 32 3.58 3.75 -9.71
CA ARG A 32 3.07 4.90 -10.45
C ARG A 32 3.89 5.13 -11.72
N GLY A 33 3.20 5.15 -12.87
CA GLY A 33 3.84 5.44 -14.15
C GLY A 33 4.70 4.31 -14.72
N VAL A 34 4.60 3.08 -14.18
CA VAL A 34 5.35 1.93 -14.67
C VAL A 34 4.43 0.99 -15.48
N ASP A 35 5.02 0.14 -16.32
CA ASP A 35 4.27 -0.82 -17.13
C ASP A 35 3.75 -1.99 -16.28
N VAL A 36 2.87 -2.82 -16.90
CA VAL A 36 2.23 -3.94 -16.22
C VAL A 36 3.24 -4.96 -15.68
N GLY A 37 4.25 -5.32 -16.48
CA GLY A 37 5.24 -6.30 -16.07
C GLY A 37 6.08 -5.82 -14.88
N ALA A 38 6.48 -4.55 -14.90
CA ALA A 38 7.21 -3.95 -13.80
C ALA A 38 6.35 -3.83 -12.55
N THR A 39 5.06 -3.49 -12.73
CA THR A 39 4.11 -3.42 -11.62
C THR A 39 3.99 -4.75 -10.91
N GLU A 40 3.82 -5.84 -11.64
CA GLU A 40 3.71 -7.18 -11.08
C GLU A 40 4.99 -7.57 -10.32
N PHE A 41 6.14 -7.27 -10.89
CA PHE A 41 7.43 -7.54 -10.24
C PHE A 41 7.56 -6.80 -8.91
N ILE A 42 7.24 -5.51 -8.90
CA ILE A 42 7.33 -4.67 -7.70
C ILE A 42 6.39 -5.19 -6.62
N ARG A 43 5.13 -5.47 -6.96
CA ARG A 43 4.13 -5.99 -6.02
C ARG A 43 4.57 -7.31 -5.42
N LYS A 44 5.09 -8.21 -6.24
CA LYS A 44 5.58 -9.51 -5.79
C LYS A 44 6.73 -9.36 -4.79
N ARG A 45 7.67 -8.46 -5.06
CA ARG A 45 8.80 -8.22 -4.17
C ARG A 45 8.37 -7.64 -2.83
N LEU A 46 7.37 -6.77 -2.82
CA LEU A 46 6.83 -6.22 -1.57
C LEU A 46 6.17 -7.30 -0.71
N VAL A 47 5.40 -8.20 -1.34
CA VAL A 47 4.76 -9.31 -0.65
C VAL A 47 5.83 -10.28 -0.09
N GLU A 48 6.86 -10.58 -0.87
CA GLU A 48 7.96 -11.43 -0.41
C GLU A 48 8.66 -10.83 0.80
N ALA A 49 8.88 -9.52 0.81
CA ALA A 49 9.49 -8.82 1.93
C ALA A 49 8.63 -8.93 3.19
N ARG A 50 7.31 -8.75 3.05
CA ARG A 50 6.37 -8.92 4.16
C ARG A 50 6.43 -10.36 4.71
N ASP A 51 6.38 -11.34 3.82
CA ASP A 51 6.39 -12.75 4.20
C ASP A 51 7.71 -13.16 4.85
N ALA A 52 8.80 -12.46 4.55
CA ALA A 52 10.09 -12.66 5.18
C ALA A 52 10.20 -12.02 6.57
N GLY A 53 9.16 -11.36 7.04
CA GLY A 53 9.11 -10.78 8.38
C GLY A 53 9.37 -9.28 8.44
N ASN A 54 9.47 -8.61 7.29
CA ASN A 54 9.66 -7.16 7.26
C ASN A 54 8.32 -6.43 7.39
N GLY A 55 8.33 -5.26 8.03
CA GLY A 55 7.19 -4.37 7.99
C GLY A 55 7.18 -3.63 6.66
N VAL A 56 6.03 -3.58 5.99
CA VAL A 56 5.89 -2.85 4.73
C VAL A 56 4.78 -1.81 4.86
N ILE A 57 5.13 -0.56 4.62
CA ILE A 57 4.16 0.54 4.56
C ILE A 57 4.04 0.94 3.09
N LEU A 58 2.84 0.74 2.54
CA LEU A 58 2.56 1.07 1.15
C LEU A 58 1.68 2.32 1.10
N VAL A 59 2.14 3.33 0.38
CA VAL A 59 1.37 4.55 0.12
C VAL A 59 0.96 4.53 -1.35
N THR A 60 -0.34 4.46 -1.61
CA THR A 60 -0.84 4.37 -2.98
C THR A 60 -2.27 4.88 -3.08
N SER A 61 -2.64 5.35 -4.26
CA SER A 61 -4.02 5.73 -4.59
C SER A 61 -4.70 4.69 -5.49
N ASP A 62 -4.02 3.62 -5.85
CA ASP A 62 -4.55 2.56 -6.70
C ASP A 62 -5.34 1.55 -5.85
N LEU A 63 -6.66 1.49 -6.07
CA LEU A 63 -7.56 0.61 -5.31
C LEU A 63 -7.18 -0.86 -5.42
N ASN A 64 -6.81 -1.31 -6.60
CA ASN A 64 -6.43 -2.71 -6.81
C ASN A 64 -5.17 -3.05 -6.05
N GLU A 65 -4.23 -2.13 -6.01
CA GLU A 65 -2.98 -2.30 -5.28
C GLU A 65 -3.24 -2.37 -3.77
N VAL A 66 -4.07 -1.47 -3.26
CA VAL A 66 -4.44 -1.45 -1.84
C VAL A 66 -5.11 -2.77 -1.45
N LEU A 67 -6.14 -3.18 -2.17
CA LEU A 67 -6.92 -4.37 -1.82
C LEU A 67 -6.15 -5.66 -2.09
N GLY A 68 -5.27 -5.66 -3.09
CA GLY A 68 -4.51 -6.85 -3.45
C GLY A 68 -3.31 -7.13 -2.55
N LEU A 69 -2.75 -6.13 -1.92
CA LEU A 69 -1.50 -6.26 -1.17
C LEU A 69 -1.63 -6.03 0.33
N SER A 70 -2.61 -5.26 0.77
CA SER A 70 -2.67 -4.80 2.15
C SER A 70 -3.33 -5.80 3.08
N ASP A 71 -2.76 -5.97 4.26
CA ASP A 71 -3.38 -6.73 5.35
C ASP A 71 -4.35 -5.82 6.13
N SER A 72 -3.94 -4.58 6.35
CA SER A 72 -4.75 -3.53 6.96
C SER A 72 -4.49 -2.22 6.22
N LEU A 73 -5.39 -1.27 6.34
CA LEU A 73 -5.23 0.01 5.64
C LEU A 73 -5.76 1.19 6.44
N LEU A 74 -5.17 2.34 6.14
CA LEU A 74 -5.63 3.64 6.60
C LEU A 74 -6.03 4.45 5.38
N VAL A 75 -7.19 5.07 5.44
CA VAL A 75 -7.64 5.98 4.38
C VAL A 75 -7.55 7.41 4.90
N PHE A 76 -6.84 8.25 4.15
CA PHE A 76 -6.71 9.68 4.47
C PHE A 76 -7.59 10.49 3.54
N TYR A 77 -8.24 11.50 4.11
CA TYR A 77 -9.02 12.46 3.34
C TYR A 77 -8.92 13.83 4.00
N GLU A 78 -8.51 14.81 3.21
CA GLU A 78 -8.34 16.21 3.67
C GLU A 78 -7.50 16.32 4.95
N GLY A 79 -6.41 15.58 5.01
CA GLY A 79 -5.47 15.64 6.13
C GLY A 79 -5.90 14.91 7.39
N ARG A 80 -6.97 14.12 7.29
CA ARG A 80 -7.48 13.34 8.42
C ARG A 80 -7.64 11.89 8.06
N ILE A 81 -7.65 11.03 9.07
CA ILE A 81 -7.93 9.61 8.86
C ILE A 81 -9.44 9.43 8.70
N ALA A 82 -9.85 9.04 7.50
CA ALA A 82 -11.26 8.78 7.19
C ALA A 82 -11.68 7.37 7.63
N ALA A 83 -10.76 6.40 7.60
CA ALA A 83 -11.04 5.03 7.99
C ALA A 83 -9.76 4.30 8.38
N TYR A 84 -9.91 3.37 9.31
CA TYR A 84 -8.90 2.37 9.65
C TYR A 84 -9.57 1.01 9.47
N ILE A 85 -9.07 0.22 8.52
CA ILE A 85 -9.59 -1.12 8.23
C ILE A 85 -8.53 -2.12 8.64
N LYS A 86 -8.81 -2.85 9.71
CA LYS A 86 -7.86 -3.79 10.29
C LYS A 86 -7.69 -5.05 9.44
N ASP A 87 -8.78 -5.50 8.80
CA ASP A 87 -8.79 -6.66 7.94
C ASP A 87 -9.45 -6.29 6.61
N THR A 88 -8.66 -6.35 5.53
CA THR A 88 -9.12 -5.93 4.20
C THR A 88 -9.82 -7.05 3.42
N THR A 89 -9.91 -8.26 3.95
CA THR A 89 -10.43 -9.42 3.19
C THR A 89 -11.88 -9.26 2.77
N SER A 90 -12.69 -8.53 3.55
CA SER A 90 -14.11 -8.30 3.24
C SER A 90 -14.37 -6.92 2.62
N MET A 91 -13.34 -6.12 2.40
CA MET A 91 -13.48 -4.77 1.85
C MET A 91 -13.71 -4.83 0.34
N THR A 92 -14.72 -4.11 -0.16
CA THR A 92 -14.99 -3.99 -1.59
C THR A 92 -14.36 -2.70 -2.14
N GLU A 93 -14.14 -2.68 -3.47
CA GLU A 93 -13.65 -1.47 -4.13
C GLU A 93 -14.61 -0.30 -3.96
N GLU A 94 -15.92 -0.57 -4.01
CA GLU A 94 -16.94 0.47 -3.84
C GLU A 94 -16.87 1.08 -2.45
N GLU A 95 -16.79 0.25 -1.42
CA GLU A 95 -16.71 0.71 -0.04
C GLU A 95 -15.44 1.52 0.21
N LEU A 96 -14.30 1.02 -0.27
CA LEU A 96 -13.04 1.75 -0.15
C LEU A 96 -13.11 3.08 -0.88
N GLY A 97 -13.71 3.11 -2.07
CA GLY A 97 -13.89 4.33 -2.85
C GLY A 97 -14.69 5.40 -2.10
N THR A 98 -15.72 5.00 -1.34
CA THR A 98 -16.51 5.96 -0.57
C THR A 98 -15.70 6.65 0.51
N TYR A 99 -14.81 5.92 1.17
CA TYR A 99 -13.90 6.50 2.16
C TYR A 99 -12.86 7.41 1.50
N MET A 100 -12.31 6.99 0.37
CA MET A 100 -11.28 7.77 -0.34
C MET A 100 -11.81 9.09 -0.89
N LEU A 101 -13.10 9.14 -1.24
CA LEU A 101 -13.74 10.35 -1.76
C LEU A 101 -14.37 11.21 -0.66
N GLY A 102 -14.30 10.78 0.59
CA GLY A 102 -14.87 11.51 1.71
C GLY A 102 -16.39 11.42 1.79
N ILE A 103 -17.01 10.53 1.01
CA ILE A 103 -18.46 10.30 1.04
C ILE A 103 -18.86 9.64 2.36
N GLN A 104 -18.02 8.72 2.84
CA GLN A 104 -18.22 8.00 4.09
C GLN A 104 -16.99 8.19 4.98
N LYS A 105 -17.22 8.29 6.28
CA LYS A 105 -16.14 8.40 7.27
C LYS A 105 -16.47 7.52 8.45
N GLN A 106 -15.47 6.87 9.02
CA GLN A 106 -15.61 6.25 10.31
C GLN A 106 -15.59 7.32 11.40
N THR A 107 -16.26 7.06 12.51
CA THR A 107 -16.19 7.94 13.67
C THR A 107 -14.84 7.78 14.37
N GLU A 108 -14.45 8.75 15.18
CA GLU A 108 -13.21 8.66 15.96
C GLU A 108 -13.24 7.44 16.88
N GLU A 109 -14.41 7.09 17.40
CA GLU A 109 -14.58 5.92 18.25
C GLU A 109 -14.35 4.62 17.50
N GLU A 110 -14.92 4.49 16.29
CA GLU A 110 -14.70 3.32 15.43
C GLU A 110 -13.22 3.12 15.09
N ILE A 111 -12.52 4.21 14.78
CA ILE A 111 -11.09 4.17 14.47
C ILE A 111 -10.30 3.76 15.70
N ARG A 112 -10.66 4.28 16.87
CA ARG A 112 -10.02 3.96 18.13
C ARG A 112 -10.22 2.49 18.51
N GLU A 113 -11.43 1.97 18.34
CA GLU A 113 -11.73 0.57 18.61
C GLU A 113 -10.92 -0.36 17.71
N ALA A 114 -10.86 -0.08 16.40
CA ALA A 114 -10.09 -0.87 15.48
C ALA A 114 -8.59 -0.90 15.85
N ARG A 115 -8.08 0.23 16.34
CA ARG A 115 -6.68 0.35 16.75
C ARG A 115 -6.38 -0.45 18.03
N HIS A 116 -7.34 -0.58 18.92
CA HIS A 116 -7.16 -1.26 20.20
C HIS A 116 -7.48 -2.76 20.20
N GLU A 117 -8.08 -3.27 19.14
CA GLU A 117 -8.43 -4.69 18.98
C GLU A 117 -7.25 -5.57 18.55
N GLN A 118 -6.09 -5.33 19.04
CA GLN A 118 -4.93 -6.14 18.64
C GLN A 118 -4.66 -7.28 19.61
#